data_3c970f48701a407fc18519ac1960ec96
#
_entry.id   3c970f48701a407fc18519ac1960ec96
#
_cell.length_a   1.000
_cell.length_b   1.000
_cell.length_c   1.000
_cell.angle_alpha   90.00
_cell.angle_beta   90.00
_cell.angle_gamma   90.00
#
_symmetry.space_group_name_H-M   'P 1'
#
loop_
_entity.id
_entity.type
_entity.pdbx_description
1 polymer ?
#
loop_
_entity_poly.entity_id
_entity_poly.type
_entity_poly.pdbx_seq_one_letter_code
_entity_poly.pdbx_strand_id
1 'polypeptide(L)'
;ITPAAVYFPALQEADAIRIRRLLWTTFTGHPTPTADNEEAAWPAGQLSKTDWACLGRCCIAGLAIRFDALDRLARMAYQRANQGDFVASLEMIQAVGLKGPAFDKLLVALGYTALKAEDGSTTFHTKAKKRNRRSERRIARRKNELNSPFAKLRDLANAKEAQHDRPRDNSNSH
;
A
#
# COMPACT_ATOMS: atom_id res chain seq x y z
N ILE A 1 0.55 -4.22 1.39
CA ILE A 1 0.82 -3.06 0.53
C ILE A 1 1.24 -1.96 1.47
N THR A 2 2.50 -1.65 1.50
CA THR A 2 2.96 -0.40 2.09
C THR A 2 2.61 0.68 1.07
N PRO A 3 1.81 1.69 1.40
CA PRO A 3 1.66 2.82 0.50
C PRO A 3 3.07 3.41 0.32
N ALA A 4 3.53 3.42 -0.92
CA ALA A 4 4.88 3.90 -1.23
C ALA A 4 5.05 5.36 -0.82
N ALA A 5 3.99 6.15 -0.96
CA ALA A 5 3.90 7.51 -0.48
C ALA A 5 2.44 8.01 -0.61
N VAL A 6 2.09 8.99 0.18
CA VAL A 6 0.89 9.81 -0.03
C VAL A 6 1.35 11.10 -0.69
N TYR A 7 0.80 11.42 -1.85
CA TYR A 7 1.12 12.65 -2.54
C TYR A 7 -0.15 13.30 -3.12
N PHE A 8 -0.09 14.61 -3.29
CA PHE A 8 -1.15 15.36 -3.97
C PHE A 8 -0.79 15.50 -5.45
N PRO A 9 -1.65 15.06 -6.39
CA PRO A 9 -1.38 15.15 -7.83
C PRO A 9 -1.00 16.54 -8.30
N ALA A 10 -1.68 17.58 -7.80
CA ALA A 10 -1.39 18.98 -8.12
C ALA A 10 0.05 19.40 -7.80
N LEU A 11 0.72 18.75 -6.85
CA LEU A 11 2.13 19.00 -6.56
C LEU A 11 3.08 18.39 -7.60
N GLN A 12 2.60 17.66 -8.57
CA GLN A 12 3.38 17.13 -9.71
C GLN A 12 3.24 17.96 -10.97
N GLU A 13 2.45 19.04 -10.93
CA GLU A 13 2.36 20.01 -12.00
C GLU A 13 3.66 20.79 -12.15
N ALA A 14 3.95 21.26 -13.38
CA ALA A 14 5.21 21.89 -13.72
C ALA A 14 5.56 23.07 -12.82
N ASP A 15 4.58 23.93 -12.55
CA ASP A 15 4.77 25.12 -11.71
C ASP A 15 5.03 24.76 -10.25
N ALA A 16 4.32 23.77 -9.71
CA ALA A 16 4.54 23.30 -8.36
C ALA A 16 5.93 22.66 -8.20
N ILE A 17 6.40 21.91 -9.19
CA ILE A 17 7.76 21.36 -9.23
C ILE A 17 8.78 22.48 -9.27
N ARG A 18 8.56 23.50 -10.10
CA ARG A 18 9.44 24.66 -10.20
C ARG A 18 9.57 25.40 -8.86
N ILE A 19 8.45 25.68 -8.22
CA ILE A 19 8.42 26.36 -6.91
C ILE A 19 9.17 25.52 -5.87
N ARG A 20 8.91 24.21 -5.78
CA ARG A 20 9.60 23.33 -4.83
C ARG A 20 11.11 23.30 -5.06
N ARG A 21 11.56 23.31 -6.30
CA ARG A 21 12.99 23.39 -6.63
C ARG A 21 13.62 24.70 -6.15
N LEU A 22 12.96 25.82 -6.38
CA LEU A 22 13.40 27.12 -5.89
C LEU A 22 13.50 27.12 -4.36
N LEU A 23 12.46 26.66 -3.68
CA LEU A 23 12.45 26.56 -2.22
C LEU A 23 13.58 25.66 -1.70
N TRP A 24 13.78 24.49 -2.32
CA TRP A 24 14.84 23.57 -1.93
C TRP A 24 16.22 24.20 -2.13
N THR A 25 16.48 24.85 -3.28
CA THR A 25 17.73 25.56 -3.56
C THR A 25 17.97 26.67 -2.54
N THR A 26 16.95 27.46 -2.23
CA THR A 26 17.04 28.54 -1.24
C THR A 26 17.32 28.01 0.16
N PHE A 27 16.70 26.90 0.54
CA PHE A 27 16.85 26.29 1.86
C PHE A 27 18.20 25.60 2.04
N THR A 28 18.68 24.88 1.01
CA THR A 28 19.89 24.06 1.12
C THR A 28 21.16 24.80 0.66
N GLY A 29 21.01 25.86 -0.12
CA GLY A 29 22.13 26.55 -0.79
C GLY A 29 22.76 25.75 -1.93
N HIS A 30 22.21 24.58 -2.27
CA HIS A 30 22.75 23.73 -3.33
C HIS A 30 21.93 23.89 -4.63
N PRO A 31 22.58 23.83 -5.79
CA PRO A 31 21.86 23.83 -7.07
C PRO A 31 21.00 22.57 -7.17
N THR A 32 19.78 22.72 -7.67
CA THR A 32 18.92 21.55 -7.94
C THR A 32 19.60 20.66 -8.98
N PRO A 33 19.50 19.33 -8.83
CA PRO A 33 19.96 18.41 -9.86
C PRO A 33 19.29 18.76 -11.19
N THR A 34 20.12 19.07 -12.18
CA THR A 34 19.68 19.45 -13.54
C THR A 34 19.36 18.23 -14.37
N ALA A 35 18.46 17.41 -13.91
CA ALA A 35 18.01 16.35 -14.76
C ALA A 35 16.65 16.73 -15.35
N ASP A 36 16.46 16.40 -16.60
CA ASP A 36 15.22 16.65 -17.31
C ASP A 36 14.05 16.05 -16.55
N ASN A 37 13.00 16.86 -16.36
CA ASN A 37 11.79 16.43 -15.66
C ASN A 37 11.11 15.23 -16.30
N GLU A 38 11.50 14.88 -17.52
CA GLU A 38 10.89 13.84 -18.32
C GLU A 38 11.30 12.44 -17.86
N GLU A 39 12.50 12.26 -17.31
CA GLU A 39 12.90 10.94 -16.82
C GLU A 39 12.18 10.56 -15.54
N ALA A 40 11.45 9.45 -15.60
CA ALA A 40 10.69 8.95 -14.46
C ALA A 40 11.56 8.44 -13.31
N ALA A 41 12.75 7.91 -13.60
CA ALA A 41 13.64 7.31 -12.62
C ALA A 41 15.10 7.72 -12.82
N TRP A 42 15.78 8.08 -11.72
CA TRP A 42 17.20 8.42 -11.68
C TRP A 42 17.95 7.62 -10.63
N PRO A 43 19.27 7.50 -10.75
CA PRO A 43 20.09 7.07 -9.62
C PRO A 43 19.89 8.01 -8.43
N ALA A 44 19.65 7.45 -7.24
CA ALA A 44 19.42 8.27 -6.05
C ALA A 44 20.67 9.14 -5.68
N GLY A 45 21.86 8.70 -6.08
CA GLY A 45 23.09 9.47 -5.91
C GLY A 45 23.36 9.81 -4.45
N GLN A 46 23.83 11.05 -4.22
CA GLN A 46 24.26 11.55 -2.90
C GLN A 46 23.16 12.30 -2.14
N LEU A 47 22.03 12.58 -2.76
CA LEU A 47 20.94 13.30 -2.09
C LEU A 47 20.24 12.41 -1.07
N SER A 48 19.81 13.01 0.03
CA SER A 48 19.03 12.32 1.04
C SER A 48 17.63 11.94 0.51
N LYS A 49 16.98 10.98 1.18
CA LYS A 49 15.59 10.62 0.87
C LYS A 49 14.64 11.81 1.03
N THR A 50 14.93 12.68 2.00
CA THR A 50 14.13 13.88 2.26
C THR A 50 14.25 14.89 1.13
N ASP A 51 15.49 15.10 0.62
CA ASP A 51 15.73 16.01 -0.51
C ASP A 51 14.99 15.53 -1.76
N TRP A 52 15.09 14.24 -2.06
CA TRP A 52 14.33 13.66 -3.17
C TRP A 52 12.83 13.80 -3.02
N ALA A 53 12.30 13.62 -1.78
CA ALA A 53 10.89 13.82 -1.51
C ALA A 53 10.46 15.28 -1.74
N CYS A 54 11.28 16.26 -1.32
CA CYS A 54 11.07 17.67 -1.61
C CYS A 54 11.07 17.95 -3.13
N LEU A 55 11.88 17.23 -3.89
CA LEU A 55 11.92 17.32 -5.35
C LEU A 55 10.83 16.51 -6.07
N GLY A 56 9.91 15.89 -5.33
CA GLY A 56 8.79 15.13 -5.87
C GLY A 56 9.13 13.70 -6.30
N ARG A 57 10.18 13.15 -5.72
CA ARG A 57 10.65 11.79 -6.03
C ARG A 57 10.73 10.92 -4.78
N CYS A 58 10.53 9.63 -4.96
CA CYS A 58 10.66 8.62 -3.92
C CYS A 58 11.91 7.80 -4.14
N CYS A 59 12.75 7.66 -3.10
CA CYS A 59 13.92 6.80 -3.14
C CYS A 59 13.55 5.35 -2.82
N ILE A 60 13.66 4.49 -3.82
CA ILE A 60 13.39 3.06 -3.71
C ILE A 60 14.38 2.27 -4.58
N ALA A 61 14.89 1.15 -4.08
CA ALA A 61 15.86 0.30 -4.77
C ALA A 61 17.12 1.03 -5.30
N GLY A 62 17.56 2.10 -4.63
CA GLY A 62 18.70 2.92 -5.08
C GLY A 62 18.37 3.90 -6.20
N LEU A 63 17.10 4.05 -6.54
CA LEU A 63 16.59 4.96 -7.57
C LEU A 63 15.70 6.03 -6.94
N ALA A 64 15.74 7.23 -7.51
CA ALA A 64 14.85 8.33 -7.22
C ALA A 64 13.77 8.41 -8.31
N ILE A 65 12.58 7.91 -8.01
CA ILE A 65 11.48 7.75 -8.97
C ILE A 65 10.41 8.79 -8.70
N ARG A 66 9.86 9.39 -9.74
CA ARG A 66 8.74 10.34 -9.62
C ARG A 66 7.56 9.66 -8.95
N PHE A 67 6.87 10.38 -8.05
CA PHE A 67 5.73 9.81 -7.31
C PHE A 67 4.59 9.34 -8.23
N ASP A 68 4.27 10.10 -9.28
CA ASP A 68 3.21 9.75 -10.23
C ASP A 68 3.54 8.49 -11.04
N ALA A 69 4.80 8.35 -11.47
CA ALA A 69 5.28 7.16 -12.19
C ALA A 69 5.26 5.91 -11.28
N LEU A 70 5.71 6.08 -10.04
CA LEU A 70 5.70 5.00 -9.05
C LEU A 70 4.27 4.56 -8.68
N ASP A 71 3.35 5.52 -8.50
CA ASP A 71 1.95 5.21 -8.20
C ASP A 71 1.28 4.49 -9.38
N ARG A 72 1.53 4.95 -10.63
CA ARG A 72 1.03 4.27 -11.83
C ARG A 72 1.54 2.83 -11.92
N LEU A 73 2.84 2.63 -11.72
CA LEU A 73 3.43 1.28 -11.69
C LEU A 73 2.80 0.42 -10.59
N ALA A 74 2.69 0.95 -9.38
CA ALA A 74 2.13 0.23 -8.24
C ALA A 74 0.66 -0.19 -8.47
N ARG A 75 -0.15 0.67 -9.09
CA ARG A 75 -1.54 0.33 -9.46
C ARG A 75 -1.60 -0.78 -10.50
N MET A 76 -0.79 -0.69 -11.57
CA MET A 76 -0.74 -1.73 -12.60
C MET A 76 -0.26 -3.07 -12.03
N ALA A 77 0.80 -3.05 -11.21
CA ALA A 77 1.31 -4.25 -10.55
C ALA A 77 0.26 -4.86 -9.60
N TYR A 78 -0.46 -4.03 -8.84
CA TYR A 78 -1.52 -4.48 -7.95
C TYR A 78 -2.69 -5.13 -8.72
N GLN A 79 -3.13 -4.52 -9.82
CA GLN A 79 -4.20 -5.08 -10.66
C GLN A 79 -3.82 -6.45 -11.23
N ARG A 80 -2.59 -6.58 -11.74
CA ARG A 80 -2.08 -7.85 -12.26
C ARG A 80 -1.96 -8.91 -11.16
N ALA A 81 -1.40 -8.53 -10.03
CA ALA A 81 -1.20 -9.40 -8.89
C ALA A 81 -2.51 -9.91 -8.25
N ASN A 82 -3.62 -9.20 -8.42
CA ASN A 82 -4.94 -9.68 -8.02
C ASN A 82 -5.50 -10.78 -8.95
N GLN A 83 -4.99 -10.86 -10.17
CA GLN A 83 -5.35 -11.90 -11.14
C GLN A 83 -4.48 -13.16 -11.01
N GLY A 84 -3.38 -13.07 -10.26
CA GLY A 84 -2.41 -14.15 -10.04
C GLY A 84 -0.98 -13.69 -10.26
N ASP A 85 -0.13 -14.64 -10.62
CA ASP A 85 1.25 -14.36 -10.97
C ASP A 85 1.32 -13.61 -12.29
N PHE A 86 2.25 -12.67 -12.40
CA PHE A 86 2.32 -11.81 -13.58
C PHE A 86 3.75 -11.58 -14.06
N VAL A 87 3.88 -11.29 -15.35
CA VAL A 87 5.13 -10.86 -15.97
C VAL A 87 5.07 -9.34 -16.20
N ALA A 88 6.22 -8.68 -16.18
CA ALA A 88 6.33 -7.27 -16.48
C ALA A 88 5.76 -6.94 -17.86
N SER A 89 4.76 -6.08 -17.94
CA SER A 89 4.22 -5.62 -19.22
C SER A 89 5.02 -4.41 -19.74
N LEU A 90 4.96 -4.20 -21.05
CA LEU A 90 5.60 -3.06 -21.70
C LEU A 90 5.14 -1.73 -21.08
N GLU A 91 3.85 -1.62 -20.78
CA GLU A 91 3.26 -0.45 -20.14
C GLU A 91 3.87 -0.13 -18.76
N MET A 92 4.13 -1.18 -17.96
CA MET A 92 4.76 -1.03 -16.65
C MET A 92 6.21 -0.56 -16.79
N ILE A 93 6.93 -1.09 -17.77
CA ILE A 93 8.31 -0.71 -18.09
C ILE A 93 8.35 0.75 -18.56
N GLN A 94 7.44 1.15 -19.43
CA GLN A 94 7.34 2.51 -19.95
C GLN A 94 6.97 3.54 -18.88
N ALA A 95 6.11 3.14 -17.91
CA ALA A 95 5.68 4.03 -16.84
C ALA A 95 6.83 4.58 -16.00
N VAL A 96 7.90 3.80 -15.84
CA VAL A 96 9.08 4.17 -15.03
C VAL A 96 10.36 4.33 -15.87
N GLY A 97 10.32 4.00 -17.17
CA GLY A 97 11.48 4.09 -18.06
C GLY A 97 12.61 3.10 -17.75
N LEU A 98 12.36 2.09 -16.91
CA LEU A 98 13.36 1.12 -16.46
C LEU A 98 13.18 -0.23 -17.14
N LYS A 99 14.27 -0.89 -17.46
CA LYS A 99 14.28 -2.23 -18.10
C LYS A 99 15.17 -3.20 -17.32
N GLY A 100 14.88 -4.49 -17.47
CA GLY A 100 15.72 -5.58 -16.99
C GLY A 100 15.90 -5.57 -15.46
N PRO A 101 17.11 -5.87 -14.96
CA PRO A 101 17.33 -6.09 -13.53
C PRO A 101 16.99 -4.91 -12.61
N ALA A 102 17.05 -3.68 -13.12
CA ALA A 102 16.67 -2.49 -12.37
C ALA A 102 15.16 -2.44 -12.09
N PHE A 103 14.37 -2.81 -13.11
CA PHE A 103 12.91 -2.94 -12.98
C PHE A 103 12.53 -4.08 -12.02
N ASP A 104 13.20 -5.23 -12.11
CA ASP A 104 12.97 -6.37 -11.21
C ASP A 104 13.23 -5.98 -9.75
N LYS A 105 14.36 -5.30 -9.48
CA LYS A 105 14.70 -4.80 -8.15
C LYS A 105 13.65 -3.82 -7.63
N LEU A 106 13.10 -2.98 -8.49
CA LEU A 106 12.04 -2.05 -8.13
C LEU A 106 10.77 -2.79 -7.71
N LEU A 107 10.29 -3.78 -8.48
CA LEU A 107 9.12 -4.57 -8.10
C LEU A 107 9.33 -5.38 -6.81
N VAL A 108 10.54 -5.92 -6.62
CA VAL A 108 10.89 -6.59 -5.35
C VAL A 108 10.83 -5.61 -4.18
N ALA A 109 11.31 -4.39 -4.34
CA ALA A 109 11.23 -3.34 -3.32
C ALA A 109 9.79 -2.89 -3.05
N LEU A 110 8.90 -2.95 -4.04
CA LEU A 110 7.45 -2.74 -3.89
C LEU A 110 6.74 -3.88 -3.15
N GLY A 111 7.44 -5.00 -2.88
CA GLY A 111 6.93 -6.10 -2.07
C GLY A 111 6.54 -7.35 -2.85
N TYR A 112 6.83 -7.41 -4.14
CA TYR A 112 6.65 -8.63 -4.94
C TYR A 112 7.86 -9.56 -4.81
N THR A 113 7.68 -10.85 -5.08
CA THR A 113 8.75 -11.83 -5.16
C THR A 113 9.00 -12.13 -6.63
N ALA A 114 10.23 -12.01 -7.09
CA ALA A 114 10.62 -12.33 -8.44
C ALA A 114 11.11 -13.79 -8.51
N LEU A 115 10.57 -14.58 -9.43
CA LEU A 115 11.05 -15.90 -9.81
C LEU A 115 11.55 -15.83 -11.26
N LYS A 116 12.79 -16.22 -11.46
CA LYS A 116 13.37 -16.33 -12.80
C LYS A 116 13.09 -17.72 -13.32
N ALA A 117 12.52 -17.80 -14.52
CA ALA A 117 12.36 -19.02 -15.26
C ALA A 117 13.65 -19.35 -16.05
N GLU A 118 13.80 -20.58 -16.47
CA GLU A 118 14.96 -21.04 -17.27
C GLU A 118 15.07 -20.35 -18.63
N ASP A 119 13.95 -19.86 -19.16
CA ASP A 119 13.85 -19.08 -20.40
C ASP A 119 14.28 -17.60 -20.24
N GLY A 120 14.72 -17.19 -19.04
CA GLY A 120 15.15 -15.84 -18.75
C GLY A 120 13.99 -14.88 -18.44
N SER A 121 12.74 -15.32 -18.49
CA SER A 121 11.58 -14.52 -18.08
C SER A 121 11.52 -14.40 -16.56
N THR A 122 11.07 -13.22 -16.07
CA THR A 122 10.86 -12.99 -14.63
C THR A 122 9.38 -12.93 -14.35
N THR A 123 8.90 -13.85 -13.54
CA THR A 123 7.52 -13.87 -13.03
C THR A 123 7.45 -13.30 -11.61
N PHE A 124 6.48 -12.46 -11.36
CA PHE A 124 6.29 -11.80 -10.08
C PHE A 124 5.06 -12.35 -9.35
N HIS A 125 5.24 -12.63 -8.06
CA HIS A 125 4.19 -13.08 -7.16
C HIS A 125 3.98 -12.07 -6.04
N THR A 126 2.76 -11.94 -5.56
CA THR A 126 2.55 -11.29 -4.27
C THR A 126 3.20 -12.15 -3.18
N LYS A 127 4.03 -11.55 -2.33
CA LYS A 127 4.37 -12.22 -1.05
C LYS A 127 3.05 -12.60 -0.40
N ALA A 128 2.79 -13.91 -0.27
CA ALA A 128 1.60 -14.40 0.42
C ALA A 128 1.45 -13.57 1.70
N LYS A 129 0.38 -12.80 1.82
CA LYS A 129 0.06 -12.09 3.06
C LYS A 129 0.21 -13.15 4.14
N LYS A 130 1.19 -13.02 5.05
CA LYS A 130 1.19 -13.83 6.28
C LYS A 130 -0.22 -13.68 6.81
N ARG A 131 -1.05 -14.73 6.58
CA ARG A 131 -2.47 -14.77 6.97
C ARG A 131 -2.50 -14.15 8.35
N ASN A 132 -3.29 -13.12 8.51
CA ASN A 132 -3.20 -12.25 9.66
C ASN A 132 -3.63 -13.13 10.84
N ARG A 133 -2.68 -13.82 11.49
CA ARG A 133 -2.91 -14.73 12.63
C ARG A 133 -3.79 -14.07 13.69
N ARG A 134 -3.85 -12.74 13.67
CA ARG A 134 -4.69 -11.95 14.54
C ARG A 134 -6.18 -12.00 14.13
N SER A 135 -6.50 -12.01 12.82
CA SER A 135 -7.88 -12.18 12.34
C SER A 135 -8.36 -13.61 12.48
N GLU A 136 -7.48 -14.58 12.23
CA GLU A 136 -7.78 -16.01 12.45
C GLU A 136 -7.98 -16.32 13.94
N ARG A 137 -7.14 -15.76 14.81
CA ARG A 137 -7.32 -15.87 16.27
C ARG A 137 -8.62 -15.20 16.72
N ARG A 138 -9.02 -14.09 16.12
CA ARG A 138 -10.30 -13.41 16.43
C ARG A 138 -11.50 -14.22 15.98
N ILE A 139 -11.44 -14.86 14.80
CA ILE A 139 -12.48 -15.76 14.30
C ILE A 139 -12.55 -17.04 15.14
N ALA A 140 -11.41 -17.65 15.45
CA ALA A 140 -11.32 -18.82 16.32
C ALA A 140 -11.82 -18.53 17.74
N ARG A 141 -11.48 -17.36 18.31
CA ARG A 141 -11.99 -16.91 19.61
C ARG A 141 -13.49 -16.73 19.62
N ARG A 142 -14.07 -16.10 18.59
CA ARG A 142 -15.51 -15.96 18.42
C ARG A 142 -16.23 -17.32 18.31
N LYS A 143 -15.63 -18.26 17.58
CA LYS A 143 -16.15 -19.62 17.44
C LYS A 143 -16.09 -20.39 18.77
N ASN A 144 -15.02 -20.22 19.55
CA ASN A 144 -14.90 -20.81 20.88
C ASN A 144 -15.84 -20.16 21.90
N GLU A 145 -16.10 -18.86 21.80
CA GLU A 145 -17.07 -18.15 22.66
C GLU A 145 -18.52 -18.63 22.39
N LEU A 146 -18.86 -18.93 21.14
CA LEU A 146 -20.17 -19.51 20.78
C LEU A 146 -20.32 -20.97 21.24
N ASN A 147 -19.24 -21.75 21.27
CA ASN A 147 -19.23 -23.15 21.72
C ASN A 147 -18.85 -23.31 23.19
N SER A 148 -18.69 -22.23 23.94
CA SER A 148 -18.39 -22.27 25.36
C SER A 148 -19.58 -22.81 26.16
N PRO A 149 -19.36 -23.67 27.19
CA PRO A 149 -20.41 -24.08 28.10
C PRO A 149 -21.16 -22.91 28.76
N PHE A 150 -20.49 -21.76 28.86
CA PHE A 150 -21.05 -20.53 29.40
C PHE A 150 -21.92 -19.73 28.41
N ALA A 151 -21.93 -20.09 27.11
CA ALA A 151 -22.81 -19.45 26.12
C ALA A 151 -24.30 -19.65 26.50
N LYS A 152 -24.63 -20.86 26.96
CA LYS A 152 -26.00 -21.17 27.45
C LYS A 152 -26.42 -20.37 28.69
N LEU A 153 -25.48 -20.06 29.60
CA LEU A 153 -25.76 -19.22 30.75
C LEU A 153 -26.07 -17.78 30.37
N ARG A 154 -25.41 -17.26 29.34
CA ARG A 154 -25.65 -15.91 28.83
C ARG A 154 -27.06 -15.84 28.17
N ASP A 155 -27.45 -16.87 27.45
CA ASP A 155 -28.78 -16.94 26.84
C ASP A 155 -29.89 -17.02 27.91
N LEU A 156 -29.63 -17.73 29.02
CA LEU A 156 -30.54 -17.78 30.18
C LEU A 156 -30.61 -16.42 30.92
N ALA A 157 -29.52 -15.71 31.03
CA ALA A 157 -29.48 -14.36 31.63
C ALA A 157 -30.33 -13.38 30.80
N ASN A 158 -30.11 -13.35 29.49
CA ASN A 158 -30.86 -12.50 28.57
C ASN A 158 -32.36 -12.85 28.52
N ALA A 159 -32.72 -14.15 28.63
CA ALA A 159 -34.11 -14.58 28.69
C ALA A 159 -34.81 -14.14 29.98
N LYS A 160 -34.05 -14.06 31.09
CA LYS A 160 -34.56 -13.61 32.39
C LYS A 160 -34.83 -12.10 32.42
N GLU A 161 -33.95 -11.31 31.79
CA GLU A 161 -34.17 -9.86 31.63
C GLU A 161 -35.39 -9.56 30.75
N ALA A 162 -35.57 -10.28 29.65
CA ALA A 162 -36.72 -10.14 28.77
C ALA A 162 -38.07 -10.51 29.43
N GLN A 163 -38.08 -11.35 30.48
CA GLN A 163 -39.27 -11.68 31.25
C GLN A 163 -39.59 -10.61 32.31
N HIS A 164 -38.62 -9.85 32.76
CA HIS A 164 -38.83 -8.83 33.79
C HIS A 164 -39.41 -7.53 33.20
N ASP A 165 -39.27 -7.33 31.92
CA ASP A 165 -39.69 -6.11 31.18
C ASP A 165 -41.10 -6.25 30.56
N ARG A 166 -41.91 -7.27 30.95
CA ARG A 166 -43.30 -7.30 30.55
C ARG A 166 -44.12 -6.33 31.39
N PRO A 167 -44.78 -5.34 30.76
CA PRO A 167 -45.68 -4.43 31.49
C PRO A 167 -46.76 -5.24 32.15
N ARG A 168 -46.95 -5.01 33.46
CA ARG A 168 -48.12 -5.53 34.22
C ARG A 168 -49.34 -4.88 33.61
N ASP A 169 -50.13 -5.65 32.85
CA ASP A 169 -51.47 -5.26 32.48
C ASP A 169 -52.29 -5.03 33.75
N ASN A 170 -52.53 -3.79 34.03
CA ASN A 170 -53.46 -3.35 35.04
C ASN A 170 -54.87 -3.35 34.41
N SER A 171 -55.47 -4.55 34.25
CA SER A 171 -56.89 -4.64 34.08
C SER A 171 -57.57 -4.54 35.45
N ASN A 172 -57.98 -3.36 35.81
CA ASN A 172 -58.93 -3.17 36.88
C ASN A 172 -60.23 -2.57 36.29
N SER A 173 -61.19 -3.44 36.16
CA SER A 173 -62.57 -3.12 35.86
C SER A 173 -63.19 -2.43 37.07
N HIS A 174 -63.83 -1.30 36.84
CA HIS A 174 -65.13 -0.97 37.39
C HIS A 174 -65.79 0.12 36.56
#